data_cb5923ff31261dcdff91d5914f6af19b
#
_entry.id   cb5923ff31261dcdff91d5914f6af19b
#
_cell.length_a   1.000
_cell.length_b   1.000
_cell.length_c   1.000
_cell.angle_alpha   90.00
_cell.angle_beta   90.00
_cell.angle_gamma   90.00
#
_symmetry.space_group_name_H-M   'P 1'
#
loop_
_entity.id
_entity.type
_entity.pdbx_description
1 polymer ?
#
loop_
_entity_poly.entity_id
_entity_poly.type
_entity_poly.pdbx_seq_one_letter_code
_entity_poly.pdbx_strand_id
1 'polypeptide(L)'
;LAASWLVFTLILPALANRATREKLPRLSLTRAEQGGPNDTRELIARIVQLRAQKAALFGHDSWGSYALVDRMAKKPETAIGFMTDMVPALAATQAREAALLNEMIAAEGGNYSVEPWDWYRYANKVKAERYELDEDKVMEYFQIDKVLEDGVFFAANQLYGLSFKKRTDLPVYHPDVTTYSVFDRDGSELGIFYFDPYQRPSKRGGAWMSNFVDQSYLYGTRPVIYNVLNIPK
;
A
#
# COMPACT_ATOMS: atom_id res chain seq x y z
N LEU A 1 3.27 -0.97 -10.56
CA LEU A 1 3.25 -0.23 -9.28
C LEU A 1 4.02 -0.98 -8.17
N ALA A 2 3.77 -2.28 -7.96
CA ALA A 2 4.48 -3.06 -6.92
C ALA A 2 6.00 -3.09 -7.12
N ALA A 3 6.46 -3.31 -8.36
CA ALA A 3 7.89 -3.33 -8.66
C ALA A 3 8.59 -1.99 -8.38
N SER A 4 7.91 -0.85 -8.58
CA SER A 4 8.47 0.47 -8.24
C SER A 4 8.65 0.65 -6.75
N TRP A 5 7.65 0.27 -5.96
CA TRP A 5 7.71 0.39 -4.50
C TRP A 5 8.84 -0.47 -3.91
N LEU A 6 8.98 -1.72 -4.38
CA LEU A 6 10.07 -2.62 -3.98
C LEU A 6 11.46 -2.04 -4.30
N VAL A 7 11.63 -1.37 -5.44
CA VAL A 7 12.90 -0.70 -5.78
C VAL A 7 13.22 0.38 -4.74
N PHE A 8 12.26 1.22 -4.39
CA PHE A 8 12.52 2.33 -3.48
C PHE A 8 12.72 1.90 -2.03
N THR A 9 11.97 0.93 -1.55
CA THR A 9 11.95 0.57 -0.12
C THR A 9 12.94 -0.55 0.25
N LEU A 10 13.19 -1.50 -0.62
CA LEU A 10 14.04 -2.65 -0.32
C LEU A 10 15.40 -2.60 -1.04
N ILE A 11 15.41 -2.21 -2.32
CA ILE A 11 16.63 -2.29 -3.13
C ILE A 11 17.51 -1.06 -2.90
N LEU A 12 16.96 0.16 -2.98
CA LEU A 12 17.75 1.39 -2.85
C LEU A 12 18.51 1.51 -1.53
N PRO A 13 17.95 1.16 -0.35
CA PRO A 13 18.70 1.20 0.89
C PRO A 13 19.95 0.32 0.90
N ALA A 14 19.87 -0.86 0.29
CA ALA A 14 20.94 -1.84 0.25
C ALA A 14 22.08 -1.50 -0.73
N LEU A 15 21.81 -0.68 -1.76
CA LEU A 15 22.78 -0.36 -2.79
C LEU A 15 23.85 0.62 -2.32
N ALA A 16 25.10 0.18 -2.24
CA ALA A 16 26.24 1.03 -1.92
C ALA A 16 26.61 1.99 -3.08
N ASN A 17 26.53 1.52 -4.33
CA ASN A 17 26.91 2.31 -5.50
C ASN A 17 25.87 3.37 -5.84
N ARG A 18 26.25 4.66 -5.74
CA ARG A 18 25.35 5.80 -5.94
C ARG A 18 24.83 5.91 -7.38
N ALA A 19 25.68 5.64 -8.38
CA ALA A 19 25.25 5.71 -9.78
C ALA A 19 24.17 4.66 -10.10
N THR A 20 24.26 3.48 -9.49
CA THR A 20 23.22 2.44 -9.61
C THR A 20 21.95 2.86 -8.87
N ARG A 21 22.07 3.49 -7.69
CA ARG A 21 20.89 4.06 -6.99
C ARG A 21 20.18 5.12 -7.81
N GLU A 22 20.88 5.97 -8.52
CA GLU A 22 20.29 6.97 -9.40
C GLU A 22 19.62 6.34 -10.63
N LYS A 23 20.28 5.41 -11.29
CA LYS A 23 19.81 4.78 -12.53
C LYS A 23 18.48 4.04 -12.35
N LEU A 24 18.34 3.27 -11.27
CA LEU A 24 17.15 2.44 -11.04
C LEU A 24 15.85 3.24 -10.89
N PRO A 25 15.76 4.25 -10.03
CA PRO A 25 14.55 5.09 -9.93
C PRO A 25 14.25 5.85 -11.22
N ARG A 26 15.27 6.37 -11.91
CA ARG A 26 15.06 7.05 -13.20
C ARG A 26 14.40 6.13 -14.21
N LEU A 27 14.90 4.91 -14.38
CA LEU A 27 14.30 3.91 -15.26
C LEU A 27 12.87 3.52 -14.82
N SER A 28 12.65 3.41 -13.52
CA SER A 28 11.33 3.08 -12.98
C SER A 28 10.31 4.20 -13.19
N LEU A 29 10.69 5.44 -12.97
CA LEU A 29 9.80 6.61 -13.11
C LEU A 29 9.47 6.90 -14.57
N THR A 30 10.43 6.71 -15.48
CA THR A 30 10.25 7.04 -16.90
C THR A 30 9.78 5.86 -17.77
N ARG A 31 9.50 4.69 -17.19
CA ARG A 31 9.18 3.46 -17.94
C ARG A 31 8.00 3.55 -18.91
N ALA A 32 7.05 4.45 -18.66
CA ALA A 32 5.85 4.62 -19.49
C ALA A 32 5.90 5.86 -20.40
N GLU A 33 7.08 6.45 -20.57
CA GLU A 33 7.32 7.66 -21.38
C GLU A 33 8.56 7.56 -22.29
N GLN A 34 9.01 6.31 -22.58
CA GLN A 34 10.21 6.05 -23.39
C GLN A 34 9.93 5.99 -24.90
N GLY A 35 8.70 6.22 -25.34
CA GLY A 35 8.27 5.93 -26.69
C GLY A 35 7.95 4.44 -26.89
N GLY A 36 7.32 4.10 -28.01
CA GLY A 36 6.94 2.73 -28.33
C GLY A 36 5.63 2.26 -27.69
N PRO A 37 5.35 0.93 -27.70
CA PRO A 37 4.03 0.39 -27.40
C PRO A 37 3.63 0.53 -25.91
N ASN A 38 4.57 0.80 -25.02
CA ASN A 38 4.32 0.99 -23.60
C ASN A 38 4.26 2.46 -23.17
N ASP A 39 4.36 3.41 -24.10
CA ASP A 39 4.22 4.83 -23.79
C ASP A 39 2.75 5.16 -23.56
N THR A 40 2.45 5.71 -22.39
CA THR A 40 1.07 5.99 -21.98
C THR A 40 0.67 7.46 -22.02
N ARG A 41 1.55 8.36 -22.47
CA ARG A 41 1.29 9.83 -22.46
C ARG A 41 0.07 10.22 -23.29
N GLU A 42 -0.07 9.67 -24.50
CA GLU A 42 -1.26 9.93 -25.36
C GLU A 42 -2.54 9.36 -24.72
N LEU A 43 -2.45 8.17 -24.11
CA LEU A 43 -3.57 7.56 -23.42
C LEU A 43 -4.02 8.38 -22.22
N ILE A 44 -3.08 8.93 -21.45
CA ILE A 44 -3.36 9.83 -20.32
C ILE A 44 -4.06 11.10 -20.82
N ALA A 45 -3.53 11.72 -21.87
CA ALA A 45 -4.16 12.90 -22.49
C ALA A 45 -5.60 12.61 -22.93
N ARG A 46 -5.82 11.45 -23.56
CA ARG A 46 -7.16 11.02 -23.99
C ARG A 46 -8.12 10.79 -22.82
N ILE A 47 -7.65 10.17 -21.74
CA ILE A 47 -8.44 9.97 -20.51
C ILE A 47 -8.84 11.33 -19.91
N VAL A 48 -7.93 12.29 -19.84
CA VAL A 48 -8.23 13.64 -19.32
C VAL A 48 -9.30 14.35 -20.17
N GLN A 49 -9.18 14.29 -21.50
CA GLN A 49 -10.18 14.84 -22.42
C GLN A 49 -11.56 14.21 -22.21
N LEU A 50 -11.63 12.88 -22.15
CA LEU A 50 -12.89 12.14 -21.96
C LEU A 50 -13.52 12.44 -20.59
N ARG A 51 -12.73 12.61 -19.55
CA ARG A 51 -13.20 13.01 -18.23
C ARG A 51 -13.79 14.42 -18.24
N ALA A 52 -13.15 15.38 -18.93
CA ALA A 52 -13.67 16.73 -19.09
C ALA A 52 -15.01 16.71 -19.86
N GLN A 53 -15.10 15.99 -20.97
CA GLN A 53 -16.35 15.82 -21.73
C GLN A 53 -17.45 15.18 -20.88
N LYS A 54 -17.13 14.14 -20.12
CA LYS A 54 -18.10 13.53 -19.20
C LYS A 54 -18.61 14.52 -18.15
N ALA A 55 -17.73 15.29 -17.52
CA ALA A 55 -18.12 16.30 -16.54
C ALA A 55 -19.08 17.33 -17.16
N ALA A 56 -18.78 17.83 -18.36
CA ALA A 56 -19.63 18.76 -19.09
C ALA A 56 -21.04 18.21 -19.39
N LEU A 57 -21.15 16.91 -19.73
CA LEU A 57 -22.45 16.25 -19.94
C LEU A 57 -23.33 16.26 -18.69
N PHE A 58 -22.73 16.29 -17.51
CA PHE A 58 -23.43 16.39 -16.22
C PHE A 58 -23.51 17.82 -15.67
N GLY A 59 -23.18 18.85 -16.48
CA GLY A 59 -23.29 20.25 -16.11
C GLY A 59 -22.19 20.75 -15.17
N HIS A 60 -21.00 20.10 -15.17
CA HIS A 60 -19.87 20.48 -14.35
C HIS A 60 -18.74 21.10 -15.19
N ASP A 61 -18.10 22.14 -14.66
CA ASP A 61 -17.01 22.87 -15.34
C ASP A 61 -15.70 22.08 -15.41
N SER A 62 -15.54 21.07 -14.55
CA SER A 62 -14.34 20.25 -14.50
C SER A 62 -14.62 18.83 -13.99
N TRP A 63 -13.72 17.90 -14.29
CA TRP A 63 -13.75 16.57 -13.67
C TRP A 63 -13.68 16.63 -12.15
N GLY A 64 -12.91 17.57 -11.59
CA GLY A 64 -12.81 17.76 -10.14
C GLY A 64 -14.16 18.13 -9.52
N SER A 65 -14.89 19.08 -10.10
CA SER A 65 -16.22 19.47 -9.60
C SER A 65 -17.23 18.32 -9.69
N TYR A 66 -17.20 17.54 -10.78
CA TYR A 66 -18.04 16.35 -10.92
C TYR A 66 -17.71 15.25 -9.90
N ALA A 67 -16.40 14.94 -9.75
CA ALA A 67 -15.96 13.82 -8.90
C ALA A 67 -16.08 14.10 -7.40
N LEU A 68 -16.18 15.37 -6.99
CA LEU A 68 -16.27 15.77 -5.58
C LEU A 68 -17.71 15.98 -5.07
N VAL A 69 -18.72 15.86 -5.90
CA VAL A 69 -20.12 16.10 -5.53
C VAL A 69 -20.55 15.33 -4.29
N ASP A 70 -20.17 14.05 -4.22
CA ASP A 70 -20.51 13.13 -3.13
C ASP A 70 -19.36 12.93 -2.13
N ARG A 71 -18.26 13.71 -2.22
CA ARG A 71 -17.09 13.63 -1.35
C ARG A 71 -17.14 14.69 -0.26
N MET A 72 -16.34 14.50 0.82
CA MET A 72 -16.31 15.44 1.96
C MET A 72 -15.91 16.87 1.55
N ALA A 73 -14.98 17.02 0.63
CA ALA A 73 -14.50 18.35 0.18
C ALA A 73 -15.55 19.12 -0.62
N LYS A 74 -16.49 18.46 -1.29
CA LYS A 74 -17.56 19.01 -2.13
C LYS A 74 -17.08 19.82 -3.36
N LYS A 75 -16.03 20.61 -3.22
CA LYS A 75 -15.50 21.52 -4.24
C LYS A 75 -13.99 21.35 -4.44
N PRO A 76 -13.49 21.52 -5.68
CA PRO A 76 -12.05 21.47 -5.96
C PRO A 76 -11.22 22.45 -5.11
N GLU A 77 -11.72 23.66 -4.91
CA GLU A 77 -11.03 24.71 -4.15
C GLU A 77 -10.81 24.28 -2.69
N THR A 78 -11.79 23.59 -2.08
CA THR A 78 -11.66 23.06 -0.71
C THR A 78 -10.59 21.98 -0.65
N ALA A 79 -10.56 21.06 -1.61
CA ALA A 79 -9.56 19.99 -1.66
C ALA A 79 -8.14 20.55 -1.92
N ILE A 80 -8.00 21.48 -2.86
CA ILE A 80 -6.74 22.10 -3.20
C ILE A 80 -6.25 22.95 -2.02
N GLY A 81 -7.12 23.78 -1.42
CA GLY A 81 -6.79 24.60 -0.25
C GLY A 81 -6.26 23.75 0.89
N PHE A 82 -6.95 22.66 1.25
CA PHE A 82 -6.50 21.74 2.27
C PHE A 82 -5.08 21.18 2.01
N MET A 83 -4.79 20.77 0.77
CA MET A 83 -3.46 20.29 0.40
C MET A 83 -2.41 21.42 0.44
N THR A 84 -2.76 22.60 -0.10
CA THR A 84 -1.83 23.75 -0.16
C THR A 84 -1.46 24.26 1.23
N ASP A 85 -2.40 24.27 2.17
CA ASP A 85 -2.16 24.71 3.54
C ASP A 85 -1.16 23.81 4.30
N MET A 86 -1.04 22.54 3.90
CA MET A 86 -0.05 21.61 4.47
C MET A 86 1.37 21.83 3.92
N VAL A 87 1.52 22.40 2.72
CA VAL A 87 2.81 22.48 2.02
C VAL A 87 3.91 23.17 2.85
N PRO A 88 3.67 24.33 3.51
CA PRO A 88 4.72 24.98 4.28
C PRO A 88 5.28 24.11 5.42
N ALA A 89 4.41 23.41 6.16
CA ALA A 89 4.82 22.55 7.24
C ALA A 89 5.57 21.29 6.74
N LEU A 90 5.11 20.71 5.63
CA LEU A 90 5.77 19.58 4.98
C LEU A 90 7.14 19.96 4.44
N ALA A 91 7.26 21.12 3.75
CA ALA A 91 8.53 21.62 3.22
C ALA A 91 9.55 21.89 4.34
N ALA A 92 9.11 22.49 5.46
CA ALA A 92 9.96 22.73 6.62
C ALA A 92 10.44 21.41 7.26
N THR A 93 9.59 20.39 7.33
CA THR A 93 9.95 19.06 7.85
C THR A 93 10.94 18.38 6.91
N GLN A 94 10.67 18.38 5.61
CA GLN A 94 11.57 17.80 4.60
C GLN A 94 12.96 18.45 4.64
N ALA A 95 13.02 19.78 4.80
CA ALA A 95 14.30 20.48 4.91
C ALA A 95 15.10 20.04 6.15
N ARG A 96 14.46 19.88 7.31
CA ARG A 96 15.12 19.37 8.52
C ARG A 96 15.62 17.93 8.36
N GLU A 97 14.80 17.08 7.76
CA GLU A 97 15.19 15.70 7.49
C GLU A 97 16.34 15.63 6.49
N ALA A 98 16.29 16.41 5.40
CA ALA A 98 17.37 16.48 4.43
C ALA A 98 18.70 16.95 5.05
N ALA A 99 18.65 17.87 6.01
CA ALA A 99 19.83 18.30 6.74
C ALA A 99 20.49 17.14 7.50
N LEU A 100 19.71 16.31 8.20
CA LEU A 100 20.19 15.12 8.90
C LEU A 100 20.83 14.09 7.95
N LEU A 101 20.22 13.88 6.78
CA LEU A 101 20.76 12.97 5.78
C LEU A 101 22.06 13.51 5.19
N ASN A 102 22.19 14.83 5.00
CA ASN A 102 23.42 15.47 4.53
C ASN A 102 24.56 15.38 5.58
N GLU A 103 24.24 15.50 6.87
CA GLU A 103 25.22 15.27 7.95
C GLU A 103 25.77 13.84 7.89
N MET A 104 24.90 12.84 7.70
CA MET A 104 25.30 11.45 7.55
C MET A 104 26.15 11.21 6.30
N ILE A 105 25.80 11.83 5.16
CA ILE A 105 26.60 11.78 3.93
C ILE A 105 28.00 12.34 4.18
N ALA A 106 28.10 13.51 4.82
CA ALA A 106 29.37 14.15 5.13
C ALA A 106 30.23 13.32 6.09
N ALA A 107 29.64 12.69 7.10
CA ALA A 107 30.31 11.82 8.04
C ALA A 107 30.93 10.57 7.34
N GLU A 108 30.34 10.11 6.24
CA GLU A 108 30.87 9.04 5.39
C GLU A 108 31.89 9.55 4.33
N GLY A 109 32.25 10.82 4.35
CA GLY A 109 33.17 11.42 3.38
C GLY A 109 32.53 11.77 2.04
N GLY A 110 31.20 11.75 1.94
CA GLY A 110 30.48 12.19 0.75
C GLY A 110 30.54 13.72 0.58
N ASN A 111 30.73 14.19 -0.66
CA ASN A 111 30.81 15.61 -1.02
C ASN A 111 29.61 16.06 -1.88
N TYR A 112 28.46 15.46 -1.68
CA TYR A 112 27.22 15.72 -2.42
C TYR A 112 26.05 15.94 -1.46
N SER A 113 25.01 16.64 -1.95
CA SER A 113 23.75 16.78 -1.24
C SER A 113 22.85 15.55 -1.48
N VAL A 114 21.96 15.28 -0.52
CA VAL A 114 20.97 14.20 -0.63
C VAL A 114 20.05 14.44 -1.82
N GLU A 115 19.87 13.40 -2.63
CA GLU A 115 18.97 13.37 -3.75
C GLU A 115 17.88 12.32 -3.51
N PRO A 116 16.77 12.28 -4.26
CA PRO A 116 15.67 11.34 -4.04
C PRO A 116 16.11 9.87 -4.01
N TRP A 117 17.11 9.50 -4.79
CA TRP A 117 17.68 8.14 -4.81
C TRP A 117 18.59 7.81 -3.62
N ASP A 118 19.03 8.80 -2.88
CA ASP A 118 19.86 8.63 -1.68
C ASP A 118 19.00 8.54 -0.41
N TRP A 119 17.78 9.07 -0.43
CA TRP A 119 16.91 9.29 0.73
C TRP A 119 16.75 8.03 1.59
N TYR A 120 16.25 6.96 1.01
CA TYR A 120 15.96 5.72 1.75
C TYR A 120 17.21 5.09 2.36
N ARG A 121 18.36 5.15 1.67
CA ARG A 121 19.59 4.63 2.18
C ARG A 121 20.04 5.35 3.46
N TYR A 122 20.07 6.68 3.40
CA TYR A 122 20.52 7.46 4.54
C TYR A 122 19.47 7.56 5.64
N ALA A 123 18.20 7.54 5.32
CA ALA A 123 17.13 7.44 6.29
C ALA A 123 17.22 6.14 7.12
N ASN A 124 17.54 4.99 6.50
CA ASN A 124 17.76 3.75 7.23
C ASN A 124 18.99 3.81 8.13
N LYS A 125 20.07 4.48 7.71
CA LYS A 125 21.25 4.68 8.56
C LYS A 125 20.95 5.56 9.76
N VAL A 126 20.24 6.68 9.57
CA VAL A 126 19.79 7.55 10.65
C VAL A 126 18.89 6.79 11.63
N LYS A 127 17.98 5.93 11.12
CA LYS A 127 17.14 5.07 11.97
C LYS A 127 17.99 4.11 12.82
N ALA A 128 18.94 3.43 12.21
CA ALA A 128 19.81 2.49 12.91
C ALA A 128 20.65 3.19 14.00
N GLU A 129 21.21 4.39 13.70
CA GLU A 129 22.04 5.13 14.64
C GLU A 129 21.24 5.73 15.80
N ARG A 130 20.05 6.31 15.52
CA ARG A 130 19.26 7.04 16.53
C ARG A 130 18.32 6.19 17.35
N TYR A 131 17.81 5.10 16.78
CA TYR A 131 16.77 4.30 17.41
C TYR A 131 17.22 2.88 17.73
N GLU A 132 18.47 2.51 17.36
CA GLU A 132 18.99 1.14 17.50
C GLU A 132 18.01 0.09 16.93
N LEU A 133 17.24 0.50 15.93
CA LEU A 133 16.19 -0.33 15.33
C LEU A 133 16.81 -1.35 14.38
N ASP A 134 16.75 -2.60 14.77
CA ASP A 134 17.07 -3.76 13.95
C ASP A 134 15.77 -4.33 13.37
N GLU A 135 15.50 -4.03 12.11
CA GLU A 135 14.26 -4.46 11.45
C GLU A 135 14.15 -5.98 11.37
N ASP A 136 15.27 -6.71 11.25
CA ASP A 136 15.27 -8.18 11.20
C ASP A 136 14.82 -8.77 12.53
N LYS A 137 15.28 -8.19 13.66
CA LYS A 137 14.80 -8.59 14.99
C LYS A 137 13.34 -8.26 15.22
N VAL A 138 12.88 -7.11 14.74
CA VAL A 138 11.47 -6.73 14.81
C VAL A 138 10.61 -7.71 14.02
N MET A 139 11.05 -8.14 12.84
CA MET A 139 10.32 -9.11 12.01
C MET A 139 10.08 -10.46 12.69
N GLU A 140 10.95 -10.89 13.60
CA GLU A 140 10.77 -12.14 14.37
C GLU A 140 9.47 -12.16 15.20
N TYR A 141 8.98 -10.98 15.61
CA TYR A 141 7.72 -10.84 16.34
C TYR A 141 6.46 -10.89 15.44
N PHE A 142 6.63 -10.71 14.12
CA PHE A 142 5.53 -10.61 13.17
C PHE A 142 5.37 -11.87 12.30
N GLN A 143 5.54 -13.04 12.90
CA GLN A 143 5.23 -14.30 12.23
C GLN A 143 3.74 -14.33 11.86
N ILE A 144 3.44 -14.59 10.61
CA ILE A 144 2.10 -14.40 10.05
C ILE A 144 1.02 -15.23 10.76
N ASP A 145 1.34 -16.46 11.12
CA ASP A 145 0.38 -17.34 11.83
C ASP A 145 0.08 -16.80 13.23
N LYS A 146 1.09 -16.29 13.95
CA LYS A 146 0.90 -15.64 15.26
C LYS A 146 0.11 -14.34 15.13
N VAL A 147 0.43 -13.52 14.13
CA VAL A 147 -0.31 -12.27 13.91
C VAL A 147 -1.77 -12.57 13.60
N LEU A 148 -2.04 -13.62 12.83
CA LEU A 148 -3.42 -14.03 12.52
C LEU A 148 -4.14 -14.57 13.76
N GLU A 149 -3.58 -15.58 14.44
CA GLU A 149 -4.26 -16.31 15.50
C GLU A 149 -4.25 -15.55 16.83
N ASP A 150 -3.05 -15.16 17.30
CA ASP A 150 -2.86 -14.47 18.58
C ASP A 150 -3.18 -12.95 18.49
N GLY A 151 -3.24 -12.39 17.29
CA GLY A 151 -3.56 -10.99 17.05
C GLY A 151 -4.99 -10.81 16.53
N VAL A 152 -5.21 -11.12 15.25
CA VAL A 152 -6.49 -10.81 14.57
C VAL A 152 -7.66 -11.61 15.17
N PHE A 153 -7.50 -12.93 15.32
CA PHE A 153 -8.57 -13.78 15.87
C PHE A 153 -8.81 -13.48 17.36
N PHE A 154 -7.74 -13.26 18.11
CA PHE A 154 -7.85 -12.83 19.52
C PHE A 154 -8.63 -11.51 19.64
N ALA A 155 -8.26 -10.49 18.85
CA ALA A 155 -8.96 -9.19 18.90
C ALA A 155 -10.44 -9.32 18.49
N ALA A 156 -10.72 -10.09 17.44
CA ALA A 156 -12.10 -10.35 17.02
C ALA A 156 -12.92 -11.09 18.08
N ASN A 157 -12.29 -12.02 18.79
CA ASN A 157 -12.93 -12.71 19.92
C ASN A 157 -13.22 -11.75 21.08
N GLN A 158 -12.25 -10.93 21.48
CA GLN A 158 -12.42 -9.99 22.60
C GLN A 158 -13.49 -8.91 22.31
N LEU A 159 -13.53 -8.40 21.09
CA LEU A 159 -14.45 -7.32 20.72
C LEU A 159 -15.85 -7.84 20.39
N TYR A 160 -15.94 -8.96 19.66
CA TYR A 160 -17.19 -9.42 19.08
C TYR A 160 -17.63 -10.80 19.56
N GLY A 161 -16.74 -11.55 20.26
CA GLY A 161 -17.00 -12.91 20.67
C GLY A 161 -16.86 -13.95 19.55
N LEU A 162 -16.26 -13.56 18.42
CA LEU A 162 -16.09 -14.45 17.27
C LEU A 162 -15.09 -15.57 17.58
N SER A 163 -15.33 -16.76 17.02
CA SER A 163 -14.36 -17.84 17.03
C SER A 163 -14.10 -18.37 15.60
N PHE A 164 -12.91 -18.93 15.40
CA PHE A 164 -12.43 -19.36 14.11
C PHE A 164 -12.01 -20.81 14.14
N LYS A 165 -12.45 -21.60 13.17
CA LYS A 165 -12.06 -22.99 13.02
C LYS A 165 -11.48 -23.24 11.64
N LYS A 166 -10.22 -23.66 11.59
CA LYS A 166 -9.53 -23.98 10.34
C LYS A 166 -10.26 -25.08 9.58
N ARG A 167 -10.39 -24.91 8.27
CA ARG A 167 -11.01 -25.85 7.34
C ARG A 167 -9.96 -26.35 6.35
N THR A 168 -10.02 -27.62 6.00
CA THR A 168 -9.12 -28.25 5.00
C THR A 168 -9.90 -28.96 3.89
N ASP A 169 -11.20 -28.95 3.99
CA ASP A 169 -12.15 -29.61 3.09
C ASP A 169 -12.74 -28.63 2.04
N LEU A 170 -12.50 -27.34 2.18
CA LEU A 170 -12.98 -26.34 1.23
C LEU A 170 -12.01 -26.18 0.05
N PRO A 171 -12.51 -25.96 -1.17
CA PRO A 171 -11.66 -25.71 -2.33
C PRO A 171 -10.90 -24.41 -2.16
N VAL A 172 -9.61 -24.42 -2.48
CA VAL A 172 -8.73 -23.24 -2.50
C VAL A 172 -8.15 -23.04 -3.90
N TYR A 173 -7.98 -21.80 -4.30
CA TYR A 173 -7.43 -21.44 -5.61
C TYR A 173 -5.89 -21.43 -5.65
N HIS A 174 -5.24 -21.58 -4.47
CA HIS A 174 -3.79 -21.70 -4.34
C HIS A 174 -3.43 -22.45 -3.05
N PRO A 175 -2.37 -23.27 -3.03
CA PRO A 175 -1.99 -24.06 -1.84
C PRO A 175 -1.67 -23.24 -0.60
N ASP A 176 -1.21 -21.99 -0.76
CA ASP A 176 -0.88 -21.10 0.36
C ASP A 176 -2.13 -20.43 0.98
N VAL A 177 -3.31 -20.63 0.42
CA VAL A 177 -4.56 -20.09 0.97
C VAL A 177 -5.05 -20.96 2.09
N THR A 178 -5.33 -20.36 3.24
CA THR A 178 -5.97 -21.03 4.37
C THR A 178 -7.42 -20.59 4.51
N THR A 179 -8.28 -21.49 4.96
CA THR A 179 -9.71 -21.25 5.12
C THR A 179 -10.18 -21.52 6.53
N TYR A 180 -11.14 -20.72 7.00
CA TYR A 180 -11.70 -20.81 8.33
C TYR A 180 -13.22 -20.67 8.28
N SER A 181 -13.95 -21.47 9.05
CA SER A 181 -15.32 -21.15 9.46
C SER A 181 -15.27 -20.11 10.57
N VAL A 182 -16.13 -19.12 10.50
CA VAL A 182 -16.29 -18.04 11.49
C VAL A 182 -17.60 -18.28 12.24
N PHE A 183 -17.55 -18.31 13.57
CA PHE A 183 -18.70 -18.55 14.43
C PHE A 183 -18.98 -17.36 15.31
N ASP A 184 -20.25 -17.09 15.56
CA ASP A 184 -20.71 -16.11 16.53
C ASP A 184 -20.56 -16.64 17.96
N ARG A 185 -20.81 -15.77 18.92
CA ARG A 185 -20.73 -16.02 20.36
C ARG A 185 -21.63 -17.18 20.82
N ASP A 186 -22.76 -17.39 20.15
CA ASP A 186 -23.71 -18.50 20.43
C ASP A 186 -23.30 -19.82 19.76
N GLY A 187 -22.20 -19.84 19.03
CA GLY A 187 -21.70 -21.00 18.29
C GLY A 187 -22.33 -21.19 16.91
N SER A 188 -23.20 -20.30 16.47
CA SER A 188 -23.75 -20.37 15.10
C SER A 188 -22.69 -19.95 14.09
N GLU A 189 -22.61 -20.66 12.94
CA GLU A 189 -21.68 -20.34 11.87
C GLU A 189 -22.15 -19.09 11.11
N LEU A 190 -21.33 -18.03 11.14
CA LEU A 190 -21.59 -16.77 10.44
C LEU A 190 -21.20 -16.83 8.97
N GLY A 191 -20.05 -17.43 8.65
CA GLY A 191 -19.55 -17.46 7.29
C GLY A 191 -18.17 -18.10 7.17
N ILE A 192 -17.56 -17.92 6.00
CA ILE A 192 -16.25 -18.49 5.67
C ILE A 192 -15.24 -17.37 5.42
N PHE A 193 -14.04 -17.54 5.94
CA PHE A 193 -12.92 -16.63 5.75
C PHE A 193 -11.79 -17.32 5.00
N TYR A 194 -11.36 -16.74 3.88
CA TYR A 194 -10.19 -17.12 3.10
C TYR A 194 -9.05 -16.17 3.40
N PHE A 195 -7.89 -16.70 3.77
CA PHE A 195 -6.69 -15.94 4.07
C PHE A 195 -5.58 -16.29 3.09
N ASP A 196 -5.14 -15.31 2.29
CA ASP A 196 -4.15 -15.45 1.23
C ASP A 196 -2.97 -14.46 1.46
N PRO A 197 -2.03 -14.78 2.38
CA PRO A 197 -1.05 -13.81 2.84
C PRO A 197 0.13 -13.60 1.90
N TYR A 198 0.59 -14.63 1.19
CA TYR A 198 1.90 -14.60 0.55
C TYR A 198 1.87 -14.00 -0.86
N GLN A 199 2.96 -13.29 -1.18
CA GLN A 199 3.17 -12.76 -2.53
C GLN A 199 3.39 -13.89 -3.55
N ARG A 200 2.98 -13.66 -4.80
CA ARG A 200 3.27 -14.53 -5.94
C ARG A 200 3.12 -13.75 -7.26
N PRO A 201 3.74 -14.21 -8.38
CA PRO A 201 3.74 -13.47 -9.66
C PRO A 201 2.33 -13.16 -10.20
N SER A 202 1.34 -13.97 -9.91
CA SER A 202 -0.05 -13.78 -10.35
C SER A 202 -0.83 -12.75 -9.55
N LYS A 203 -0.31 -12.28 -8.40
CA LYS A 203 -0.96 -11.26 -7.57
C LYS A 203 -0.58 -9.84 -8.00
N ARG A 204 -1.52 -8.91 -7.80
CA ARG A 204 -1.21 -7.48 -7.77
C ARG A 204 -0.64 -7.11 -6.42
N GLY A 205 0.22 -6.08 -6.39
CA GLY A 205 0.77 -5.57 -5.13
C GLY A 205 -0.28 -4.92 -4.23
N GLY A 206 0.05 -4.81 -2.93
CA GLY A 206 -0.82 -4.26 -1.91
C GLY A 206 -1.56 -5.32 -1.09
N ALA A 207 -2.54 -4.87 -0.34
CA ALA A 207 -3.41 -5.72 0.48
C ALA A 207 -4.86 -5.28 0.27
N TRP A 208 -5.78 -6.24 0.22
CA TRP A 208 -7.21 -5.94 0.09
C TRP A 208 -8.06 -7.04 0.69
N MET A 209 -9.28 -6.70 0.98
CA MET A 209 -10.33 -7.63 1.33
C MET A 209 -11.54 -7.44 0.41
N SER A 210 -12.28 -8.49 0.19
CA SER A 210 -13.57 -8.47 -0.49
C SER A 210 -14.33 -9.75 -0.15
N ASN A 211 -15.39 -10.03 -0.86
CA ASN A 211 -16.22 -11.21 -0.66
C ASN A 211 -16.45 -11.94 -2.00
N PHE A 212 -16.56 -13.25 -1.91
CA PHE A 212 -17.07 -14.10 -3.00
C PHE A 212 -18.59 -14.19 -2.95
N VAL A 213 -19.16 -14.13 -1.74
CA VAL A 213 -20.60 -14.17 -1.48
C VAL A 213 -20.95 -13.09 -0.47
N ASP A 214 -21.89 -12.22 -0.85
CA ASP A 214 -22.45 -11.21 0.04
C ASP A 214 -23.36 -11.84 1.10
N GLN A 215 -23.33 -11.29 2.30
CA GLN A 215 -24.34 -11.60 3.29
C GLN A 215 -25.68 -11.01 2.87
N SER A 216 -26.71 -11.84 2.87
CA SER A 216 -28.06 -11.36 2.60
C SER A 216 -29.11 -12.17 3.38
N TYR A 217 -29.84 -11.50 4.23
CA TYR A 217 -31.01 -12.11 4.89
C TYR A 217 -32.13 -12.41 3.90
N LEU A 218 -32.29 -11.57 2.87
CA LEU A 218 -33.31 -11.76 1.84
C LEU A 218 -33.09 -13.04 1.03
N TYR A 219 -31.84 -13.33 0.68
CA TYR A 219 -31.48 -14.52 -0.11
C TYR A 219 -31.00 -15.70 0.76
N GLY A 220 -30.94 -15.53 2.07
CA GLY A 220 -30.48 -16.57 2.99
C GLY A 220 -28.97 -16.91 2.79
N THR A 221 -28.19 -16.01 2.22
CA THR A 221 -26.76 -16.26 1.95
C THR A 221 -25.90 -15.85 3.15
N ARG A 222 -24.93 -16.71 3.47
CA ARG A 222 -23.86 -16.40 4.43
C ARG A 222 -22.65 -15.85 3.69
N PRO A 223 -21.90 -14.92 4.29
CA PRO A 223 -20.75 -14.31 3.63
C PRO A 223 -19.61 -15.31 3.45
N VAL A 224 -18.97 -15.22 2.30
CA VAL A 224 -17.68 -15.83 2.03
C VAL A 224 -16.71 -14.71 1.71
N ILE A 225 -15.87 -14.37 2.67
CA ILE A 225 -14.94 -13.24 2.59
C ILE A 225 -13.52 -13.71 2.36
N TYR A 226 -12.71 -12.87 1.76
CA TYR A 226 -11.29 -13.13 1.59
C TYR A 226 -10.44 -11.90 1.91
N ASN A 227 -9.27 -12.17 2.45
CA ASN A 227 -8.21 -11.18 2.67
C ASN A 227 -6.96 -11.62 1.90
N VAL A 228 -6.43 -10.72 1.08
CA VAL A 228 -5.26 -10.97 0.24
C VAL A 228 -4.17 -10.00 0.60
N LEU A 229 -3.00 -10.53 0.91
CA LEU A 229 -1.79 -9.78 1.24
C LEU A 229 -0.69 -10.10 0.22
N ASN A 230 0.47 -9.46 0.38
CA ASN A 230 1.68 -9.71 -0.40
C ASN A 230 2.91 -9.74 0.52
N ILE A 231 2.85 -10.57 1.54
CA ILE A 231 3.94 -10.77 2.50
C ILE A 231 4.98 -11.69 1.86
N PRO A 232 6.27 -11.38 1.94
CA PRO A 232 7.34 -12.33 1.58
C PRO A 232 7.18 -13.65 2.36
N LYS A 233 7.45 -14.78 1.69
CA LYS A 233 7.36 -16.10 2.30
C LYS A 233 8.68 -16.49 2.94
#